data_5f4ba9a8f5976545849385d62fad1a2f
#
_entry.id   5f4ba9a8f5976545849385d62fad1a2f
#
_cell.length_a   1.000
_cell.length_b   1.000
_cell.length_c   1.000
_cell.angle_alpha   90.00
_cell.angle_beta   90.00
_cell.angle_gamma   90.00
#
_symmetry.space_group_name_H-M   'P 1'
#
loop_
_entity.id
_entity.type
_entity.pdbx_description
1 polymer ?
#
loop_
_entity_poly.entity_id
_entity_poly.type
_entity_poly.pdbx_seq_one_letter_code
_entity_poly.pdbx_strand_id
1 'polypeptide(L)'
;MEKDYQKVWDECLSFISDNLVGKESEKAFATWFKPIVPVKLDGNTLTIQVPSPFFYEWLEENYAEMLKRAIERSLGPEARLQYSVMMDTSIDDKPITANLPMTRHAQTLNPPREVPFTLNNDGPKELPNPFVIPGIRKMRINSQLSASYTLHNYVEGECNRLARAAGYAVADKPGKTAFNPLMLYGGVGLGKTHLANAIGLKTKELHPDLTVLYVTSEQFMQQYADAGRNGTTSDFVHFYELIDVLIVDDIQFWSNKAGRTQEAFFHIFNTLHQAGKQIIITSDKAPSELQGLETRLTSRLKWGLAAELLPPDVETRMNILREKQASDGVEMSEEVIEYIAYNINTNVRELEGARISLMAQSSLNHRDITLDLARQMVDRFVKSTNREVTIEYIQKVVCDYFNIPIDSIQSRTRKREIVQARQLTMYFAKKLTKSSLAIIGLQCGNKDHATVLHACKTVANLAETDRQFKGWIDELDKKFKE
;
A
#
# COMPACT_ATOMS: atom_id res chain seq x y z
N MET A 1 -25.30 38.71 19.85
CA MET A 1 -24.74 37.77 20.83
C MET A 1 -23.95 36.75 20.02
N GLU A 2 -22.63 36.83 20.02
CA GLU A 2 -21.78 35.78 19.46
C GLU A 2 -22.02 34.51 20.30
N LYS A 3 -22.53 33.47 19.64
CA LYS A 3 -22.64 32.16 20.29
C LYS A 3 -21.21 31.60 20.43
N ASP A 4 -20.85 31.20 21.63
CA ASP A 4 -19.58 30.58 21.95
C ASP A 4 -19.50 29.20 21.22
N TYR A 5 -18.55 29.04 20.33
CA TYR A 5 -18.36 27.81 19.52
C TYR A 5 -18.20 26.55 20.40
N GLN A 6 -17.65 26.72 21.59
CA GLN A 6 -17.46 25.64 22.56
C GLN A 6 -18.78 25.16 23.13
N LYS A 7 -19.67 26.08 23.51
CA LYS A 7 -21.02 25.73 24.00
C LYS A 7 -21.88 25.06 22.94
N VAL A 8 -21.77 25.54 21.69
CA VAL A 8 -22.49 24.93 20.56
C VAL A 8 -22.02 23.50 20.34
N TRP A 9 -20.72 23.25 20.44
CA TRP A 9 -20.16 21.90 20.28
C TRP A 9 -20.55 20.99 21.44
N ASP A 10 -20.55 21.47 22.68
CA ASP A 10 -20.99 20.72 23.87
C ASP A 10 -22.46 20.30 23.76
N GLU A 11 -23.32 21.16 23.24
CA GLU A 11 -24.74 20.84 22.94
C GLU A 11 -24.83 19.73 21.85
N CYS A 12 -24.00 19.82 20.82
CA CYS A 12 -23.92 18.78 19.79
C CYS A 12 -23.45 17.44 20.36
N LEU A 13 -22.42 17.43 21.21
CA LEU A 13 -21.91 16.22 21.86
C LEU A 13 -22.95 15.58 22.77
N SER A 14 -23.73 16.41 23.54
CA SER A 14 -24.83 15.91 24.36
C SER A 14 -25.89 15.22 23.50
N PHE A 15 -26.30 15.86 22.39
CA PHE A 15 -27.28 15.27 21.47
C PHE A 15 -26.78 13.97 20.85
N ILE A 16 -25.51 13.91 20.45
CA ILE A 16 -24.87 12.71 19.85
C ILE A 16 -24.84 11.59 20.90
N SER A 17 -24.44 11.90 22.13
CA SER A 17 -24.41 10.92 23.24
C SER A 17 -25.78 10.31 23.52
N ASP A 18 -26.82 11.12 23.48
CA ASP A 18 -28.21 10.67 23.75
C ASP A 18 -28.80 9.82 22.62
N ASN A 19 -28.30 9.98 21.39
CA ASN A 19 -28.81 9.29 20.20
C ASN A 19 -27.96 8.11 19.73
N LEU A 20 -26.78 7.87 20.33
CA LEU A 20 -25.97 6.67 20.10
C LEU A 20 -26.59 5.45 20.80
N VAL A 21 -27.30 4.60 20.03
CA VAL A 21 -27.97 3.40 20.57
C VAL A 21 -27.12 2.16 20.32
N GLY A 22 -26.81 1.39 21.38
CA GLY A 22 -26.16 0.07 21.28
C GLY A 22 -25.18 -0.24 22.41
N LYS A 23 -24.81 -1.52 22.57
CA LYS A 23 -23.88 -2.01 23.63
C LYS A 23 -22.46 -1.44 23.55
N GLU A 24 -22.09 -0.76 22.47
CA GLU A 24 -20.77 -0.17 22.23
C GLU A 24 -20.82 1.38 22.10
N SER A 25 -21.95 1.98 22.44
CA SER A 25 -22.18 3.45 22.27
C SER A 25 -21.17 4.30 23.04
N GLU A 26 -20.84 3.96 24.29
CA GLU A 26 -19.85 4.70 25.08
C GLU A 26 -18.44 4.62 24.51
N LYS A 27 -18.04 3.47 23.98
CA LYS A 27 -16.73 3.29 23.33
C LYS A 27 -16.67 4.06 22.01
N ALA A 28 -17.72 4.00 21.20
CA ALA A 28 -17.81 4.73 19.94
C ALA A 28 -17.77 6.25 20.19
N PHE A 29 -18.50 6.75 21.18
CA PHE A 29 -18.48 8.15 21.56
C PHE A 29 -17.09 8.61 22.02
N ALA A 30 -16.43 7.81 22.90
CA ALA A 30 -15.11 8.13 23.42
C ALA A 30 -14.04 8.11 22.31
N THR A 31 -14.17 7.22 21.32
CA THR A 31 -13.19 7.07 20.24
C THR A 31 -13.37 8.11 19.15
N TRP A 32 -14.61 8.42 18.75
CA TRP A 32 -14.88 9.19 17.55
C TRP A 32 -15.31 10.63 17.78
N PHE A 33 -15.90 10.97 18.94
CA PHE A 33 -16.42 12.32 19.19
C PHE A 33 -15.60 13.08 20.24
N LYS A 34 -15.05 12.41 21.24
CA LYS A 34 -14.21 13.04 22.27
C LYS A 34 -12.93 13.71 21.74
N PRO A 35 -12.22 13.15 20.73
CA PRO A 35 -11.01 13.78 20.20
C PRO A 35 -11.24 15.01 19.33
N ILE A 36 -12.49 15.33 19.00
CA ILE A 36 -12.83 16.46 18.14
C ILE A 36 -12.78 17.76 18.95
N VAL A 37 -12.09 18.76 18.43
CA VAL A 37 -11.95 20.08 19.07
C VAL A 37 -12.64 21.14 18.21
N PRO A 38 -13.60 21.93 18.75
CA PRO A 38 -14.17 23.05 18.03
C PRO A 38 -13.15 24.19 17.93
N VAL A 39 -12.99 24.78 16.74
CA VAL A 39 -11.96 25.79 16.46
C VAL A 39 -12.57 27.19 16.36
N LYS A 40 -13.65 27.34 15.60
CA LYS A 40 -14.31 28.63 15.42
C LYS A 40 -15.75 28.47 14.93
N LEU A 41 -16.53 29.56 15.11
CA LEU A 41 -17.88 29.68 14.59
C LEU A 41 -17.99 30.98 13.78
N ASP A 42 -18.20 30.87 12.48
CA ASP A 42 -18.40 31.99 11.56
C ASP A 42 -19.87 32.03 11.11
N GLY A 43 -20.67 32.89 11.73
CA GLY A 43 -22.12 32.95 11.48
C GLY A 43 -22.81 31.62 11.84
N ASN A 44 -23.23 30.85 10.80
CA ASN A 44 -23.85 29.53 10.96
C ASN A 44 -22.89 28.38 10.59
N THR A 45 -21.60 28.63 10.39
CA THR A 45 -20.62 27.62 10.05
C THR A 45 -19.73 27.31 11.26
N LEU A 46 -19.85 26.11 11.81
CA LEU A 46 -18.98 25.60 12.86
C LEU A 46 -17.78 24.87 12.24
N THR A 47 -16.58 25.28 12.63
CA THR A 47 -15.33 24.59 12.22
C THR A 47 -14.85 23.73 13.38
N ILE A 48 -14.71 22.42 13.12
CA ILE A 48 -14.18 21.44 14.07
C ILE A 48 -12.85 20.88 13.57
N GLN A 49 -11.94 20.60 14.50
CA GLN A 49 -10.63 20.00 14.21
C GLN A 49 -10.66 18.51 14.52
N VAL A 50 -10.23 17.71 13.56
CA VAL A 50 -10.15 16.24 13.66
C VAL A 50 -8.68 15.77 13.60
N PRO A 51 -8.34 14.67 14.29
CA PRO A 51 -6.95 14.22 14.43
C PRO A 51 -6.27 13.80 13.13
N SER A 52 -7.00 13.30 12.14
CA SER A 52 -6.41 12.82 10.90
C SER A 52 -7.41 12.81 9.73
N PRO A 53 -6.95 12.73 8.45
CA PRO A 53 -7.84 12.56 7.30
C PRO A 53 -8.70 11.30 7.37
N PHE A 54 -8.16 10.20 7.87
CA PHE A 54 -8.89 8.95 8.09
C PHE A 54 -10.06 9.14 9.08
N PHE A 55 -9.83 9.96 10.11
CA PHE A 55 -10.85 10.27 11.11
C PHE A 55 -12.03 11.06 10.51
N TYR A 56 -11.71 11.98 9.60
CA TYR A 56 -12.71 12.72 8.81
C TYR A 56 -13.55 11.78 7.93
N GLU A 57 -12.88 10.92 7.13
CA GLU A 57 -13.56 9.98 6.23
C GLU A 57 -14.51 9.05 6.99
N TRP A 58 -14.03 8.51 8.11
CA TRP A 58 -14.84 7.63 8.96
C TRP A 58 -16.08 8.34 9.56
N LEU A 59 -15.94 9.59 10.01
CA LEU A 59 -17.06 10.36 10.53
C LEU A 59 -18.10 10.63 9.44
N GLU A 60 -17.66 10.99 8.24
CA GLU A 60 -18.56 11.25 7.11
C GLU A 60 -19.28 9.98 6.64
N GLU A 61 -18.60 8.84 6.62
CA GLU A 61 -19.22 7.58 6.19
C GLU A 61 -20.24 7.04 7.20
N ASN A 62 -19.97 7.17 8.51
CA ASN A 62 -20.75 6.48 9.54
C ASN A 62 -21.64 7.39 10.35
N TYR A 63 -21.34 8.69 10.46
CA TYR A 63 -22.02 9.62 11.37
C TYR A 63 -22.42 10.95 10.75
N ALA A 64 -22.32 11.13 9.42
CA ALA A 64 -22.63 12.38 8.72
C ALA A 64 -24.06 12.90 9.02
N GLU A 65 -25.08 12.03 8.95
CA GLU A 65 -26.46 12.40 9.25
C GLU A 65 -26.66 12.79 10.71
N MET A 66 -25.98 12.12 11.63
CA MET A 66 -26.07 12.41 13.07
C MET A 66 -25.43 13.76 13.39
N LEU A 67 -24.23 14.02 12.86
CA LEU A 67 -23.54 15.30 12.97
C LEU A 67 -24.38 16.44 12.38
N LYS A 68 -24.96 16.23 11.20
CA LYS A 68 -25.84 17.20 10.54
C LYS A 68 -27.02 17.56 11.45
N ARG A 69 -27.75 16.58 11.98
CA ARG A 69 -28.90 16.81 12.90
C ARG A 69 -28.50 17.51 14.19
N ALA A 70 -27.33 17.14 14.75
CA ALA A 70 -26.81 17.79 15.95
C ALA A 70 -26.55 19.29 15.74
N ILE A 71 -25.95 19.65 14.60
CA ILE A 71 -25.59 21.02 14.25
C ILE A 71 -26.83 21.83 13.86
N GLU A 72 -27.74 21.27 13.07
CA GLU A 72 -29.01 21.91 12.70
C GLU A 72 -29.86 22.22 13.92
N ARG A 73 -29.83 21.40 14.96
CA ARG A 73 -30.51 21.62 16.22
C ARG A 73 -29.95 22.82 17.01
N SER A 74 -28.63 23.00 17.02
CA SER A 74 -27.95 24.04 17.82
C SER A 74 -27.84 25.38 17.09
N LEU A 75 -27.67 25.35 15.76
CA LEU A 75 -27.43 26.55 14.92
C LEU A 75 -28.58 26.88 13.94
N GLY A 76 -29.54 25.96 13.76
CA GLY A 76 -30.67 26.13 12.83
C GLY A 76 -30.49 25.47 11.47
N PRO A 77 -31.52 25.47 10.58
CA PRO A 77 -31.54 24.67 9.34
C PRO A 77 -30.53 25.08 8.26
N GLU A 78 -29.94 26.28 8.39
CA GLU A 78 -28.86 26.74 7.49
C GLU A 78 -27.46 26.51 8.06
N ALA A 79 -27.33 25.71 9.11
CA ALA A 79 -26.07 25.41 9.76
C ALA A 79 -25.15 24.60 8.84
N ARG A 80 -23.85 24.88 8.89
CA ARG A 80 -22.80 24.19 8.12
C ARG A 80 -21.70 23.71 9.04
N LEU A 81 -21.16 22.54 8.72
CA LEU A 81 -19.98 21.98 9.38
C LEU A 81 -18.77 22.07 8.47
N GLN A 82 -17.67 22.52 9.01
CA GLN A 82 -16.39 22.57 8.35
C GLN A 82 -15.36 21.79 9.16
N TYR A 83 -14.54 20.97 8.48
CA TYR A 83 -13.50 20.20 9.14
C TYR A 83 -12.13 20.84 8.91
N SER A 84 -11.33 20.88 9.96
CA SER A 84 -9.91 21.19 9.95
C SER A 84 -9.17 19.94 10.40
N VAL A 85 -8.19 19.47 9.63
CA VAL A 85 -7.40 18.29 9.99
C VAL A 85 -6.10 18.75 10.66
N MET A 86 -5.76 18.16 11.81
CA MET A 86 -4.43 18.37 12.40
C MET A 86 -3.38 17.85 11.43
N MET A 87 -2.66 18.75 10.76
CA MET A 87 -1.38 18.44 10.15
C MET A 87 -0.31 19.03 11.06
N ASP A 88 0.72 18.25 11.35
CA ASP A 88 1.91 18.77 12.00
C ASP A 88 2.41 19.99 11.23
N THR A 89 2.49 21.10 11.95
CA THR A 89 2.80 22.40 11.39
C THR A 89 4.24 22.49 10.93
N SER A 90 4.44 22.29 9.64
CA SER A 90 5.46 23.05 8.91
C SER A 90 4.99 23.26 7.47
N ILE A 91 4.79 24.56 7.16
CA ILE A 91 4.53 25.17 5.85
C ILE A 91 3.04 25.35 5.46
N ASP A 92 2.70 26.67 5.48
CA ASP A 92 1.57 27.39 4.88
C ASP A 92 0.14 27.19 5.43
N ASP A 93 -0.21 28.25 6.17
CA ASP A 93 -1.53 28.65 6.67
C ASP A 93 -2.54 28.86 5.51
N LYS A 94 -3.22 27.81 5.08
CA LYS A 94 -4.53 27.93 4.41
C LYS A 94 -5.40 26.72 4.72
N PRO A 95 -6.56 26.91 5.35
CA PRO A 95 -7.49 25.80 5.66
C PRO A 95 -8.07 25.23 4.37
N ILE A 96 -8.03 23.89 4.27
CA ILE A 96 -8.69 23.14 3.20
C ILE A 96 -10.19 23.11 3.52
N THR A 97 -10.97 23.87 2.78
CA THR A 97 -12.45 23.90 2.88
C THR A 97 -13.03 22.81 1.99
N ALA A 98 -13.61 21.77 2.58
CA ALA A 98 -14.48 20.83 1.87
C ALA A 98 -15.93 21.35 1.95
N ASN A 99 -16.51 21.71 0.80
CA ASN A 99 -17.94 22.07 0.70
C ASN A 99 -18.76 20.83 0.40
N LEU A 100 -19.73 20.51 1.23
CA LEU A 100 -20.71 19.44 1.02
C LEU A 100 -21.57 19.73 -0.22
N PRO A 101 -21.82 18.74 -1.11
CA PRO A 101 -22.74 18.92 -2.23
C PRO A 101 -24.17 18.91 -1.71
N MET A 102 -24.88 20.03 -1.90
CA MET A 102 -26.32 20.11 -1.73
C MET A 102 -27.06 19.37 -2.83
N THR A 103 -27.92 18.44 -2.47
CA THR A 103 -28.95 17.89 -3.36
C THR A 103 -29.85 19.03 -3.88
N ARG A 104 -29.72 19.32 -5.17
CA ARG A 104 -30.63 20.25 -5.85
C ARG A 104 -31.90 19.53 -6.24
N HIS A 105 -33.01 19.90 -5.63
CA HIS A 105 -34.31 19.89 -6.27
C HIS A 105 -34.68 21.35 -6.57
N ALA A 106 -35.10 21.53 -7.80
CA ALA A 106 -35.97 22.53 -8.37
C ALA A 106 -35.37 23.34 -9.52
N GLN A 107 -36.03 23.11 -10.63
CA GLN A 107 -35.89 23.76 -11.93
C GLN A 107 -36.20 25.25 -11.85
N THR A 108 -35.43 26.05 -12.56
CA THR A 108 -35.96 27.26 -13.23
C THR A 108 -35.25 27.40 -14.60
N LEU A 109 -36.09 27.32 -15.61
CA LEU A 109 -35.76 27.61 -17.00
C LEU A 109 -35.46 29.09 -17.19
N ASN A 110 -34.32 29.42 -17.78
CA ASN A 110 -34.04 30.72 -18.36
C ASN A 110 -33.77 30.55 -19.88
N PRO A 111 -34.27 31.48 -20.71
CA PRO A 111 -34.26 31.35 -22.17
C PRO A 111 -32.85 31.64 -22.78
N PRO A 112 -32.61 31.20 -24.02
CA PRO A 112 -31.31 31.30 -24.65
C PRO A 112 -30.96 32.74 -25.02
N ARG A 113 -29.71 33.18 -24.67
CA ARG A 113 -29.15 34.43 -25.06
C ARG A 113 -28.37 34.21 -26.36
N GLU A 114 -28.80 34.87 -27.43
CA GLU A 114 -28.07 34.93 -28.70
C GLU A 114 -26.74 35.71 -28.50
N VAL A 115 -25.64 35.17 -29.00
CA VAL A 115 -24.32 35.81 -29.06
C VAL A 115 -23.97 36.07 -30.51
N PRO A 116 -23.58 37.29 -30.92
CA PRO A 116 -23.26 37.59 -32.30
C PRO A 116 -21.93 36.97 -32.71
N PHE A 117 -21.95 36.34 -33.90
CA PHE A 117 -20.81 35.71 -34.53
C PHE A 117 -20.02 36.73 -35.32
N THR A 118 -18.77 37.01 -34.92
CA THR A 118 -17.83 37.77 -35.77
C THR A 118 -16.73 36.84 -36.28
N LEU A 119 -16.69 36.66 -37.59
CA LEU A 119 -15.61 35.99 -38.30
C LEU A 119 -14.42 36.95 -38.42
N ASN A 120 -13.32 36.64 -37.73
CA ASN A 120 -12.01 37.21 -38.07
C ASN A 120 -11.09 36.09 -38.59
N ASN A 121 -10.69 36.28 -39.82
CA ASN A 121 -9.89 35.41 -40.66
C ASN A 121 -8.42 35.76 -40.46
N ASP A 122 -7.61 34.90 -39.79
CA ASP A 122 -6.15 34.96 -39.89
C ASP A 122 -5.52 33.61 -39.53
N GLY A 123 -4.90 32.96 -40.54
CA GLY A 123 -3.91 31.88 -40.43
C GLY A 123 -4.41 30.44 -40.22
N PRO A 124 -3.62 29.43 -40.58
CA PRO A 124 -4.01 28.03 -40.46
C PRO A 124 -4.00 27.63 -38.97
N LYS A 125 -5.16 27.75 -38.33
CA LYS A 125 -5.40 27.22 -36.97
C LYS A 125 -5.74 25.75 -37.06
N GLU A 126 -4.98 24.94 -36.37
CA GLU A 126 -5.39 23.57 -36.02
C GLU A 126 -6.85 23.58 -35.56
N LEU A 127 -7.68 22.77 -36.20
CA LEU A 127 -9.08 22.68 -35.84
C LEU A 127 -9.21 22.27 -34.37
N PRO A 128 -9.83 23.09 -33.51
CA PRO A 128 -10.01 22.72 -32.12
C PRO A 128 -10.86 21.46 -32.06
N ASN A 129 -10.41 20.49 -31.28
CA ASN A 129 -11.15 19.26 -31.03
C ASN A 129 -12.58 19.63 -30.59
N PRO A 130 -13.64 19.22 -31.34
CA PRO A 130 -15.02 19.63 -31.08
C PRO A 130 -15.57 19.15 -29.73
N PHE A 131 -14.84 18.27 -29.04
CA PHE A 131 -15.18 17.76 -27.69
C PHE A 131 -14.49 18.52 -26.55
N VAL A 132 -13.66 19.52 -26.85
CA VAL A 132 -13.08 20.41 -25.83
C VAL A 132 -13.97 21.64 -25.68
N ILE A 133 -14.83 21.64 -24.68
CA ILE A 133 -15.63 22.82 -24.32
C ILE A 133 -14.71 23.83 -23.58
N PRO A 134 -14.44 25.02 -24.16
CA PRO A 134 -13.64 26.04 -23.49
C PRO A 134 -14.36 26.52 -22.23
N GLY A 135 -13.73 26.36 -21.08
CA GLY A 135 -14.25 26.83 -19.80
C GLY A 135 -14.61 25.76 -18.75
N ILE A 136 -14.53 24.47 -19.08
CA ILE A 136 -14.62 23.42 -18.08
C ILE A 136 -13.28 23.38 -17.34
N ARG A 137 -13.27 23.88 -16.09
CA ARG A 137 -12.13 23.68 -15.19
C ARG A 137 -11.87 22.18 -15.10
N LYS A 138 -10.62 21.75 -15.40
CA LYS A 138 -10.19 20.35 -15.23
C LYS A 138 -10.65 19.88 -13.86
N MET A 139 -11.35 18.77 -13.83
CA MET A 139 -11.82 18.13 -12.60
C MET A 139 -10.59 17.89 -11.70
N ARG A 140 -10.56 18.45 -10.50
CA ARG A 140 -9.45 18.23 -9.58
C ARG A 140 -9.59 16.82 -9.02
N ILE A 141 -8.89 15.88 -9.62
CA ILE A 141 -8.80 14.49 -9.17
C ILE A 141 -7.82 14.43 -8.00
N ASN A 142 -8.22 13.79 -6.90
CA ASN A 142 -7.31 13.50 -5.80
C ASN A 142 -6.25 12.52 -6.30
N SER A 143 -4.98 12.92 -6.24
CA SER A 143 -3.87 12.13 -6.78
C SER A 143 -3.53 10.86 -5.99
N GLN A 144 -4.04 10.71 -4.77
CA GLN A 144 -3.76 9.61 -3.84
C GLN A 144 -2.26 9.38 -3.55
N LEU A 145 -1.44 10.38 -3.81
CA LEU A 145 -0.01 10.33 -3.54
C LEU A 145 0.27 10.57 -2.06
N SER A 146 1.21 9.84 -1.49
CA SER A 146 1.69 10.06 -0.13
C SER A 146 2.72 11.19 -0.09
N ALA A 147 2.42 12.27 0.63
CA ALA A 147 3.29 13.43 0.77
C ALA A 147 4.64 13.10 1.44
N SER A 148 4.72 12.00 2.20
CA SER A 148 5.95 11.56 2.87
C SER A 148 7.00 10.96 1.93
N TYR A 149 6.62 10.56 0.72
CA TYR A 149 7.50 9.92 -0.25
C TYR A 149 8.00 10.91 -1.30
N THR A 150 9.09 11.59 -1.03
CA THR A 150 9.67 12.59 -1.92
C THR A 150 10.96 12.10 -2.58
N LEU A 151 11.36 12.70 -3.71
CA LEU A 151 12.67 12.45 -4.32
C LEU A 151 13.84 12.98 -3.45
N HIS A 152 13.55 13.91 -2.54
CA HIS A 152 14.55 14.47 -1.64
C HIS A 152 14.96 13.46 -0.56
N ASN A 153 13.98 12.80 0.07
CA ASN A 153 14.24 11.80 1.11
C ASN A 153 14.44 10.36 0.54
N TYR A 154 14.50 10.22 -0.79
CA TYR A 154 14.86 8.98 -1.46
C TYR A 154 16.37 8.90 -1.65
N VAL A 155 17.07 8.18 -0.76
CA VAL A 155 18.53 8.09 -0.78
C VAL A 155 19.03 7.39 -2.02
N GLU A 156 19.98 8.03 -2.72
CA GLU A 156 20.64 7.46 -3.90
C GLU A 156 21.75 6.49 -3.49
N GLY A 157 21.83 5.38 -4.20
CA GLY A 157 22.90 4.40 -4.15
C GLY A 157 23.09 3.73 -5.52
N GLU A 158 24.11 2.93 -5.69
CA GLU A 158 24.30 2.16 -6.91
C GLU A 158 23.08 1.26 -7.22
N CYS A 159 22.41 0.77 -6.16
CA CYS A 159 21.25 -0.12 -6.24
C CYS A 159 20.02 0.50 -6.91
N ASN A 160 19.92 1.83 -6.98
CA ASN A 160 18.75 2.54 -7.46
C ASN A 160 19.04 3.72 -8.38
N ARG A 161 20.30 3.97 -8.73
CA ARG A 161 20.76 5.14 -9.50
C ARG A 161 20.02 5.28 -10.83
N LEU A 162 19.91 4.19 -11.60
CA LEU A 162 19.22 4.19 -12.89
C LEU A 162 17.72 4.55 -12.72
N ALA A 163 17.05 3.90 -11.77
CA ALA A 163 15.63 4.10 -11.52
C ALA A 163 15.35 5.54 -11.06
N ARG A 164 16.20 6.07 -10.17
CA ARG A 164 16.09 7.45 -9.68
C ARG A 164 16.34 8.48 -10.79
N ALA A 165 17.37 8.30 -11.60
CA ALA A 165 17.66 9.18 -12.74
C ALA A 165 16.52 9.18 -13.78
N ALA A 166 15.98 7.99 -14.10
CA ALA A 166 14.81 7.86 -14.96
C ALA A 166 13.58 8.54 -14.36
N GLY A 167 13.40 8.43 -13.03
CA GLY A 167 12.33 9.11 -12.32
C GLY A 167 12.37 10.63 -12.44
N TYR A 168 13.56 11.23 -12.29
CA TYR A 168 13.74 12.67 -12.52
C TYR A 168 13.43 13.07 -13.96
N ALA A 169 13.91 12.32 -14.95
CA ALA A 169 13.66 12.59 -16.36
C ALA A 169 12.17 12.51 -16.72
N VAL A 170 11.45 11.52 -16.13
CA VAL A 170 10.01 11.37 -16.30
C VAL A 170 9.24 12.51 -15.61
N ALA A 171 9.66 12.93 -14.41
CA ALA A 171 9.01 14.03 -13.70
C ALA A 171 9.20 15.37 -14.43
N ASP A 172 10.36 15.60 -15.06
CA ASP A 172 10.64 16.81 -15.84
C ASP A 172 9.83 16.85 -17.14
N LYS A 173 9.71 15.73 -17.85
CA LYS A 173 9.04 15.64 -19.16
C LYS A 173 8.14 14.42 -19.26
N PRO A 174 7.01 14.39 -18.51
CA PRO A 174 6.13 13.24 -18.50
C PRO A 174 5.56 12.94 -19.89
N GLY A 175 5.60 11.68 -20.29
CA GLY A 175 5.13 11.19 -21.59
C GLY A 175 5.97 11.58 -22.81
N LYS A 176 6.99 12.42 -22.64
CA LYS A 176 7.87 12.91 -23.75
C LYS A 176 9.24 12.23 -23.76
N THR A 177 9.53 11.39 -22.79
CA THR A 177 10.78 10.60 -22.74
C THR A 177 10.58 9.23 -23.37
N ALA A 178 11.68 8.56 -23.73
CA ALA A 178 11.62 7.15 -24.14
C ALA A 178 11.26 6.19 -22.99
N PHE A 179 11.11 6.72 -21.75
CA PHE A 179 10.80 5.94 -20.55
C PHE A 179 9.28 5.85 -20.31
N ASN A 180 8.53 5.47 -21.33
CA ASN A 180 7.08 5.29 -21.27
C ASN A 180 6.66 3.93 -21.86
N PRO A 181 6.19 2.96 -21.04
CA PRO A 181 6.07 3.03 -19.59
C PRO A 181 7.42 3.03 -18.86
N LEU A 182 7.46 3.63 -17.65
CA LEU A 182 8.54 3.41 -16.69
C LEU A 182 8.12 2.29 -15.76
N MET A 183 8.82 1.17 -15.80
CA MET A 183 8.59 0.06 -14.89
C MET A 183 9.70 -0.05 -13.85
N LEU A 184 9.31 0.07 -12.57
CA LEU A 184 10.21 -0.09 -11.42
C LEU A 184 10.01 -1.49 -10.85
N TYR A 185 11.03 -2.34 -10.88
CA TYR A 185 10.89 -3.69 -10.34
C TYR A 185 12.05 -4.07 -9.42
N GLY A 186 11.83 -5.09 -8.59
CA GLY A 186 12.82 -5.57 -7.63
C GLY A 186 12.16 -6.20 -6.41
N GLY A 187 12.94 -6.74 -5.51
CA GLY A 187 12.45 -7.42 -4.30
C GLY A 187 11.51 -6.57 -3.44
N VAL A 188 10.82 -7.24 -2.51
CA VAL A 188 9.94 -6.56 -1.55
C VAL A 188 10.74 -5.63 -0.64
N GLY A 189 10.20 -4.43 -0.35
CA GLY A 189 10.81 -3.49 0.59
C GLY A 189 12.04 -2.74 0.07
N LEU A 190 12.30 -2.69 -1.26
CA LEU A 190 13.41 -1.97 -1.87
C LEU A 190 13.08 -0.52 -2.30
N GLY A 191 11.92 0.01 -1.92
CA GLY A 191 11.55 1.42 -2.15
C GLY A 191 10.85 1.71 -3.48
N LYS A 192 10.28 0.70 -4.18
CA LYS A 192 9.51 0.89 -5.43
C LYS A 192 8.36 1.86 -5.28
N THR A 193 7.48 1.62 -4.31
CA THR A 193 6.33 2.47 -3.98
C THR A 193 6.75 3.89 -3.61
N HIS A 194 7.84 4.04 -2.84
CA HIS A 194 8.41 5.33 -2.49
C HIS A 194 8.82 6.10 -3.75
N LEU A 195 9.64 5.50 -4.62
CA LEU A 195 10.11 6.16 -5.84
C LEU A 195 8.95 6.50 -6.77
N ALA A 196 7.97 5.63 -6.95
CA ALA A 196 6.79 5.88 -7.79
C ALA A 196 5.97 7.08 -7.28
N ASN A 197 5.70 7.15 -5.97
CA ASN A 197 5.05 8.31 -5.35
C ASN A 197 5.88 9.59 -5.49
N ALA A 198 7.20 9.49 -5.26
CA ALA A 198 8.12 10.61 -5.35
C ALA A 198 8.17 11.22 -6.76
N ILE A 199 8.15 10.38 -7.79
CA ILE A 199 8.04 10.84 -9.20
C ILE A 199 6.71 11.57 -9.40
N GLY A 200 5.60 11.01 -8.90
CA GLY A 200 4.27 11.63 -9.01
C GLY A 200 4.19 12.99 -8.32
N LEU A 201 4.72 13.11 -7.10
CA LEU A 201 4.79 14.38 -6.36
C LEU A 201 5.65 15.41 -7.09
N LYS A 202 6.83 14.99 -7.57
CA LYS A 202 7.72 15.90 -8.33
C LYS A 202 7.09 16.34 -9.64
N THR A 203 6.37 15.46 -10.32
CA THR A 203 5.61 15.82 -11.52
C THR A 203 4.55 16.89 -11.22
N LYS A 204 3.79 16.76 -10.13
CA LYS A 204 2.80 17.76 -9.72
C LYS A 204 3.41 19.09 -9.33
N GLU A 205 4.60 19.07 -8.72
CA GLU A 205 5.34 20.28 -8.38
C GLU A 205 5.78 21.04 -9.64
N LEU A 206 6.34 20.32 -10.63
CA LEU A 206 6.83 20.91 -11.87
C LEU A 206 5.71 21.26 -12.86
N HIS A 207 4.62 20.49 -12.85
CA HIS A 207 3.50 20.58 -13.79
C HIS A 207 2.15 20.56 -13.05
N PRO A 208 1.76 21.68 -12.38
CA PRO A 208 0.52 21.74 -11.60
C PRO A 208 -0.77 21.48 -12.41
N ASP A 209 -0.71 21.69 -13.71
CA ASP A 209 -1.84 21.50 -14.63
C ASP A 209 -2.06 20.04 -15.03
N LEU A 210 -1.10 19.16 -14.77
CA LEU A 210 -1.22 17.75 -15.10
C LEU A 210 -1.98 16.99 -14.01
N THR A 211 -2.84 16.10 -14.47
CA THR A 211 -3.58 15.19 -13.58
C THR A 211 -2.75 13.94 -13.33
N VAL A 212 -2.24 13.81 -12.10
CA VAL A 212 -1.47 12.64 -11.64
C VAL A 212 -2.35 11.79 -10.76
N LEU A 213 -2.44 10.49 -11.05
CA LEU A 213 -3.17 9.52 -10.23
C LEU A 213 -2.26 8.35 -9.84
N TYR A 214 -2.20 8.06 -8.55
CA TYR A 214 -1.63 6.85 -7.99
C TYR A 214 -2.75 5.88 -7.62
N VAL A 215 -2.59 4.61 -7.96
CA VAL A 215 -3.53 3.54 -7.62
C VAL A 215 -2.77 2.24 -7.43
N THR A 216 -3.16 1.44 -6.41
CA THR A 216 -2.65 0.08 -6.31
C THR A 216 -3.38 -0.83 -7.31
N SER A 217 -2.74 -1.90 -7.75
CA SER A 217 -3.36 -2.87 -8.65
C SER A 217 -4.62 -3.51 -8.05
N GLU A 218 -4.66 -3.67 -6.72
CA GLU A 218 -5.84 -4.19 -6.01
C GLU A 218 -7.00 -3.18 -6.03
N GLN A 219 -6.72 -1.90 -5.74
CA GLN A 219 -7.72 -0.82 -5.81
C GLN A 219 -8.29 -0.69 -7.22
N PHE A 220 -7.43 -0.71 -8.25
CA PHE A 220 -7.88 -0.69 -9.64
C PHE A 220 -8.82 -1.86 -9.96
N MET A 221 -8.48 -3.07 -9.53
CA MET A 221 -9.30 -4.26 -9.72
C MET A 221 -10.64 -4.15 -8.99
N GLN A 222 -10.66 -3.65 -7.77
CA GLN A 222 -11.88 -3.46 -7.00
C GLN A 222 -12.78 -2.41 -7.65
N GLN A 223 -12.24 -1.24 -8.02
CA GLN A 223 -12.99 -0.19 -8.71
C GLN A 223 -13.59 -0.67 -10.03
N TYR A 224 -12.84 -1.46 -10.81
CA TYR A 224 -13.35 -2.06 -12.04
C TYR A 224 -14.48 -3.07 -11.78
N ALA A 225 -14.36 -3.89 -10.74
CA ALA A 225 -15.40 -4.84 -10.35
C ALA A 225 -16.67 -4.12 -9.89
N ASP A 226 -16.53 -3.01 -9.15
CA ASP A 226 -17.65 -2.16 -8.72
C ASP A 226 -18.35 -1.49 -9.91
N ALA A 227 -17.57 -0.94 -10.85
CA ALA A 227 -18.09 -0.40 -12.09
C ALA A 227 -18.85 -1.45 -12.92
N GLY A 228 -18.34 -2.69 -12.94
CA GLY A 228 -19.02 -3.82 -13.59
C GLY A 228 -20.36 -4.18 -12.94
N ARG A 229 -20.44 -4.16 -11.62
CA ARG A 229 -21.69 -4.40 -10.87
C ARG A 229 -22.73 -3.30 -11.09
N ASN A 230 -22.26 -2.07 -11.21
CA ASN A 230 -23.11 -0.88 -11.38
C ASN A 230 -23.43 -0.56 -12.86
N GLY A 231 -22.87 -1.29 -13.82
CA GLY A 231 -23.06 -1.03 -15.26
C GLY A 231 -22.33 0.21 -15.77
N THR A 232 -21.33 0.74 -15.02
CA THR A 232 -20.59 1.98 -15.32
C THR A 232 -19.15 1.73 -15.79
N THR A 233 -18.90 0.60 -16.45
CA THR A 233 -17.55 0.26 -16.96
C THR A 233 -17.02 1.26 -17.97
N SER A 234 -17.88 1.85 -18.80
CA SER A 234 -17.49 2.90 -19.74
C SER A 234 -17.01 4.16 -19.02
N ASP A 235 -17.70 4.58 -17.96
CA ASP A 235 -17.33 5.75 -17.16
C ASP A 235 -16.00 5.52 -16.46
N PHE A 236 -15.76 4.30 -15.96
CA PHE A 236 -14.49 3.89 -15.37
C PHE A 236 -13.32 4.02 -16.37
N VAL A 237 -13.48 3.46 -17.58
CA VAL A 237 -12.43 3.57 -18.61
C VAL A 237 -12.19 5.02 -18.98
N HIS A 238 -13.26 5.78 -19.24
CA HIS A 238 -13.17 7.20 -19.58
C HIS A 238 -12.49 8.03 -18.48
N PHE A 239 -12.78 7.75 -17.21
CA PHE A 239 -12.11 8.41 -16.07
C PHE A 239 -10.60 8.22 -16.13
N TYR A 240 -10.11 6.99 -16.35
CA TYR A 240 -8.68 6.72 -16.43
C TYR A 240 -8.03 7.32 -17.68
N GLU A 241 -8.77 7.45 -18.77
CA GLU A 241 -8.30 8.11 -20.01
C GLU A 241 -8.06 9.61 -19.83
N LEU A 242 -8.67 10.26 -18.85
CA LEU A 242 -8.43 11.68 -18.54
C LEU A 242 -7.12 11.94 -17.81
N ILE A 243 -6.51 10.91 -17.21
CA ILE A 243 -5.28 11.03 -16.43
C ILE A 243 -4.08 11.34 -17.34
N ASP A 244 -3.21 12.25 -16.93
CA ASP A 244 -2.01 12.61 -17.67
C ASP A 244 -0.78 11.79 -17.22
N VAL A 245 -0.72 11.42 -15.92
CA VAL A 245 0.32 10.53 -15.36
C VAL A 245 -0.36 9.48 -14.50
N LEU A 246 -0.36 8.23 -14.97
CA LEU A 246 -0.92 7.10 -14.26
C LEU A 246 0.17 6.27 -13.59
N ILE A 247 0.06 6.11 -12.28
CA ILE A 247 0.96 5.28 -11.47
C ILE A 247 0.18 4.07 -10.98
N VAL A 248 0.61 2.85 -11.36
CA VAL A 248 0.00 1.59 -10.92
C VAL A 248 1.02 0.81 -10.10
N ASP A 249 0.71 0.65 -8.82
CA ASP A 249 1.60 -0.01 -7.86
C ASP A 249 1.25 -1.50 -7.74
N ASP A 250 2.31 -2.33 -7.64
CA ASP A 250 2.23 -3.77 -7.36
C ASP A 250 1.43 -4.60 -8.39
N ILE A 251 1.72 -4.44 -9.69
CA ILE A 251 0.99 -5.10 -10.79
C ILE A 251 0.99 -6.65 -10.71
N GLN A 252 1.90 -7.27 -9.95
CA GLN A 252 1.97 -8.71 -9.77
C GLN A 252 0.71 -9.32 -9.14
N PHE A 253 -0.12 -8.56 -8.43
CA PHE A 253 -1.36 -9.06 -7.85
C PHE A 253 -2.46 -9.36 -8.90
N TRP A 254 -2.30 -8.91 -10.14
CA TRP A 254 -3.21 -9.28 -11.23
C TRP A 254 -2.98 -10.68 -11.79
N SER A 255 -1.93 -11.38 -11.33
CA SER A 255 -1.64 -12.75 -11.76
C SER A 255 -2.80 -13.70 -11.47
N ASN A 256 -3.23 -14.47 -12.45
CA ASN A 256 -4.19 -15.59 -12.38
C ASN A 256 -5.67 -15.28 -12.02
N LYS A 257 -6.07 -14.05 -11.68
CA LYS A 257 -7.44 -13.78 -11.20
C LYS A 257 -8.18 -12.65 -11.92
N ALA A 258 -7.53 -11.90 -12.79
CA ALA A 258 -8.04 -10.61 -13.24
C ALA A 258 -8.19 -10.47 -14.79
N GLY A 259 -8.57 -11.50 -15.52
CA GLY A 259 -8.62 -11.45 -16.99
C GLY A 259 -9.37 -10.25 -17.56
N ARG A 260 -10.59 -9.97 -17.10
CA ARG A 260 -11.34 -8.78 -17.54
C ARG A 260 -10.71 -7.46 -17.11
N THR A 261 -10.11 -7.42 -15.92
CA THR A 261 -9.40 -6.24 -15.43
C THR A 261 -8.13 -5.98 -16.23
N GLN A 262 -7.38 -7.04 -16.58
CA GLN A 262 -6.20 -6.94 -17.44
C GLN A 262 -6.57 -6.42 -18.84
N GLU A 263 -7.70 -6.85 -19.39
CA GLU A 263 -8.24 -6.37 -20.65
C GLU A 263 -8.60 -4.88 -20.60
N ALA A 264 -9.33 -4.44 -19.56
CA ALA A 264 -9.66 -3.03 -19.35
C ALA A 264 -8.42 -2.17 -19.22
N PHE A 265 -7.44 -2.63 -18.41
CA PHE A 265 -6.17 -1.93 -18.27
C PHE A 265 -5.38 -1.87 -19.58
N PHE A 266 -5.39 -2.93 -20.37
CA PHE A 266 -4.74 -2.94 -21.67
C PHE A 266 -5.31 -1.86 -22.60
N HIS A 267 -6.62 -1.64 -22.60
CA HIS A 267 -7.26 -0.56 -23.37
C HIS A 267 -6.84 0.81 -22.84
N ILE A 268 -6.93 1.05 -21.54
CA ILE A 268 -6.51 2.29 -20.90
C ILE A 268 -5.02 2.56 -21.20
N PHE A 269 -4.16 1.56 -21.04
CA PHE A 269 -2.74 1.66 -21.35
C PHE A 269 -2.48 2.14 -22.79
N ASN A 270 -3.14 1.51 -23.77
CA ASN A 270 -2.94 1.88 -25.17
C ASN A 270 -3.40 3.32 -25.43
N THR A 271 -4.56 3.72 -24.92
CA THR A 271 -5.10 5.08 -25.09
C THR A 271 -4.15 6.11 -24.47
N LEU A 272 -3.70 5.90 -23.24
CA LEU A 272 -2.76 6.80 -22.56
C LEU A 272 -1.42 6.89 -23.31
N HIS A 273 -0.86 5.75 -23.69
CA HIS A 273 0.42 5.70 -24.38
C HIS A 273 0.36 6.38 -25.75
N GLN A 274 -0.70 6.16 -26.55
CA GLN A 274 -0.92 6.80 -27.84
C GLN A 274 -1.13 8.32 -27.71
N ALA A 275 -1.78 8.77 -26.62
CA ALA A 275 -1.95 10.18 -26.31
C ALA A 275 -0.67 10.85 -25.75
N GLY A 276 0.45 10.13 -25.66
CA GLY A 276 1.69 10.65 -25.09
C GLY A 276 1.63 10.92 -23.58
N LYS A 277 0.73 10.26 -22.87
CA LYS A 277 0.57 10.36 -21.42
C LYS A 277 1.49 9.37 -20.71
N GLN A 278 2.01 9.73 -19.54
CA GLN A 278 3.00 8.93 -18.84
C GLN A 278 2.35 7.79 -18.04
N ILE A 279 2.96 6.61 -18.12
CA ILE A 279 2.58 5.44 -17.33
C ILE A 279 3.78 5.01 -16.51
N ILE A 280 3.57 4.81 -15.19
CA ILE A 280 4.57 4.32 -14.25
C ILE A 280 3.99 3.07 -13.57
N ILE A 281 4.76 2.01 -13.52
CA ILE A 281 4.30 0.72 -12.99
C ILE A 281 5.34 0.17 -12.04
N THR A 282 4.90 -0.39 -10.90
CA THR A 282 5.81 -1.11 -10.02
C THR A 282 5.51 -2.61 -9.98
N SER A 283 6.51 -3.40 -9.69
CA SER A 283 6.39 -4.86 -9.57
C SER A 283 7.48 -5.48 -8.71
N ASP A 284 7.17 -6.59 -8.06
CA ASP A 284 8.19 -7.40 -7.37
C ASP A 284 9.04 -8.24 -8.31
N LYS A 285 8.64 -8.36 -9.59
CA LYS A 285 9.29 -9.21 -10.60
C LYS A 285 9.55 -8.45 -11.89
N ALA A 286 10.56 -8.87 -12.61
CA ALA A 286 10.82 -8.38 -13.96
C ALA A 286 9.63 -8.64 -14.92
N PRO A 287 9.44 -7.83 -15.97
CA PRO A 287 8.37 -8.04 -16.96
C PRO A 287 8.35 -9.44 -17.57
N SER A 288 9.53 -10.07 -17.70
CA SER A 288 9.69 -11.44 -18.24
C SER A 288 9.22 -12.54 -17.27
N GLU A 289 9.17 -12.23 -15.97
CA GLU A 289 8.87 -13.19 -14.90
C GLU A 289 7.45 -13.11 -14.38
N LEU A 290 6.66 -12.15 -14.88
CA LEU A 290 5.27 -11.95 -14.50
C LEU A 290 4.38 -13.05 -15.10
N GLN A 291 4.24 -14.16 -14.35
CA GLN A 291 3.36 -15.26 -14.72
C GLN A 291 1.90 -14.88 -14.47
N GLY A 292 1.00 -15.30 -15.37
CA GLY A 292 -0.46 -15.08 -15.24
C GLY A 292 -0.95 -13.71 -15.73
N LEU A 293 -0.06 -12.84 -16.23
CA LEU A 293 -0.44 -11.68 -17.02
C LEU A 293 -0.60 -12.08 -18.50
N GLU A 294 -1.55 -11.45 -19.19
CA GLU A 294 -1.73 -11.64 -20.62
C GLU A 294 -0.47 -11.26 -21.40
N THR A 295 -0.13 -12.06 -22.41
CA THR A 295 1.08 -11.87 -23.23
C THR A 295 1.13 -10.49 -23.88
N ARG A 296 -0.02 -9.96 -24.30
CA ARG A 296 -0.13 -8.61 -24.89
C ARG A 296 0.22 -7.52 -23.88
N LEU A 297 -0.18 -7.66 -22.61
CA LEU A 297 0.16 -6.69 -21.56
C LEU A 297 1.65 -6.78 -21.19
N THR A 298 2.16 -7.99 -21.00
CA THR A 298 3.59 -8.23 -20.74
C THR A 298 4.49 -7.64 -21.85
N SER A 299 4.04 -7.74 -23.11
CA SER A 299 4.75 -7.13 -24.25
C SER A 299 4.79 -5.60 -24.14
N ARG A 300 3.69 -4.96 -23.69
CA ARG A 300 3.63 -3.50 -23.48
C ARG A 300 4.52 -3.04 -22.34
N LEU A 301 4.60 -3.81 -21.25
CA LEU A 301 5.48 -3.50 -20.12
C LEU A 301 6.98 -3.51 -20.47
N LYS A 302 7.34 -4.19 -21.57
CA LYS A 302 8.73 -4.23 -22.09
C LYS A 302 9.08 -3.07 -23.02
N TRP A 303 8.14 -2.23 -23.41
CA TRP A 303 8.38 -1.19 -24.44
C TRP A 303 9.25 -0.04 -23.95
N GLY A 304 9.02 0.45 -22.76
CA GLY A 304 9.75 1.57 -22.18
C GLY A 304 11.02 1.15 -21.43
N LEU A 305 11.25 1.76 -20.31
CA LEU A 305 12.36 1.43 -19.43
C LEU A 305 11.88 0.57 -18.26
N ALA A 306 12.48 -0.62 -18.12
CA ALA A 306 12.36 -1.43 -16.90
C ALA A 306 13.63 -1.22 -16.07
N ALA A 307 13.51 -0.54 -14.94
CA ALA A 307 14.59 -0.23 -14.03
C ALA A 307 14.51 -1.13 -12.79
N GLU A 308 15.58 -1.89 -12.56
CA GLU A 308 15.70 -2.75 -11.40
C GLU A 308 16.15 -2.00 -10.16
N LEU A 309 15.52 -2.31 -9.02
CA LEU A 309 15.93 -1.88 -7.71
C LEU A 309 16.58 -3.07 -7.00
N LEU A 310 17.85 -2.94 -6.68
CA LEU A 310 18.65 -3.95 -5.99
C LEU A 310 18.68 -3.69 -4.47
N PRO A 311 19.02 -4.70 -3.66
CA PRO A 311 19.30 -4.47 -2.25
C PRO A 311 20.41 -3.42 -2.06
N PRO A 312 20.22 -2.44 -1.16
CA PRO A 312 21.23 -1.40 -0.91
C PRO A 312 22.48 -1.98 -0.24
N ASP A 313 23.63 -1.44 -0.59
CA ASP A 313 24.90 -1.73 0.10
C ASP A 313 24.92 -1.12 1.53
N VAL A 314 25.97 -1.41 2.30
CA VAL A 314 26.07 -0.96 3.69
C VAL A 314 26.04 0.56 3.79
N GLU A 315 26.77 1.24 2.90
CA GLU A 315 26.87 2.70 2.89
C GLU A 315 25.51 3.35 2.58
N THR A 316 24.80 2.85 1.58
CA THR A 316 23.44 3.31 1.27
C THR A 316 22.49 3.07 2.44
N ARG A 317 22.58 1.93 3.14
CA ARG A 317 21.75 1.65 4.32
C ARG A 317 22.06 2.62 5.47
N MET A 318 23.32 2.94 5.71
CA MET A 318 23.72 3.95 6.71
C MET A 318 23.14 5.32 6.35
N ASN A 319 23.21 5.72 5.08
CA ASN A 319 22.68 6.99 4.62
C ASN A 319 21.16 7.05 4.74
N ILE A 320 20.45 5.93 4.48
CA ILE A 320 18.99 5.82 4.72
C ILE A 320 18.67 6.02 6.21
N LEU A 321 19.42 5.39 7.11
CA LEU A 321 19.22 5.56 8.55
C LEU A 321 19.47 7.00 9.00
N ARG A 322 20.53 7.66 8.50
CA ARG A 322 20.85 9.06 8.80
C ARG A 322 19.78 10.03 8.31
N GLU A 323 19.29 9.85 7.07
CA GLU A 323 18.20 10.66 6.50
C GLU A 323 16.92 10.55 7.34
N LYS A 324 16.57 9.31 7.73
CA LYS A 324 15.41 9.06 8.59
C LYS A 324 15.59 9.62 10.00
N GLN A 325 16.80 9.56 10.56
CA GLN A 325 17.12 10.17 11.85
C GLN A 325 16.93 11.69 11.79
N ALA A 326 17.41 12.34 10.74
CA ALA A 326 17.27 13.77 10.57
C ALA A 326 15.79 14.22 10.49
N SER A 327 14.94 13.38 9.87
CA SER A 327 13.50 13.67 9.75
C SER A 327 12.73 13.49 11.06
N ASP A 328 13.15 12.54 11.92
CA ASP A 328 12.40 12.17 13.13
C ASP A 328 12.93 12.83 14.41
N GLY A 329 14.07 13.50 14.34
CA GLY A 329 14.68 14.22 15.49
C GLY A 329 15.20 13.31 16.61
N VAL A 330 15.41 12.02 16.34
CA VAL A 330 15.95 11.05 17.33
C VAL A 330 17.40 10.76 17.00
N GLU A 331 18.29 11.06 17.93
CA GLU A 331 19.73 10.84 17.74
C GLU A 331 20.13 9.39 18.04
N MET A 332 20.80 8.76 17.08
CA MET A 332 21.49 7.49 17.23
C MET A 332 22.98 7.71 16.99
N SER A 333 23.85 7.07 17.78
CA SER A 333 25.29 7.15 17.54
C SER A 333 25.67 6.45 16.22
N GLU A 334 26.76 6.90 15.61
CA GLU A 334 27.28 6.28 14.37
C GLU A 334 27.54 4.77 14.52
N GLU A 335 28.00 4.34 15.69
CA GLU A 335 28.22 2.93 16.01
C GLU A 335 26.92 2.10 15.95
N VAL A 336 25.80 2.69 16.38
CA VAL A 336 24.48 2.04 16.30
C VAL A 336 24.00 1.97 14.86
N ILE A 337 24.15 3.06 14.10
CA ILE A 337 23.80 3.12 12.68
C ILE A 337 24.57 2.08 11.88
N GLU A 338 25.90 2.03 12.07
CA GLU A 338 26.76 1.06 11.40
C GLU A 338 26.39 -0.38 11.78
N TYR A 339 26.15 -0.65 13.05
CA TYR A 339 25.74 -1.98 13.51
C TYR A 339 24.44 -2.44 12.90
N ILE A 340 23.41 -1.59 12.85
CA ILE A 340 22.12 -1.91 12.24
C ILE A 340 22.29 -2.13 10.74
N ALA A 341 22.98 -1.22 10.04
CA ALA A 341 23.20 -1.28 8.62
C ALA A 341 23.99 -2.52 8.19
N TYR A 342 24.92 -2.99 9.00
CA TYR A 342 25.70 -4.19 8.72
C TYR A 342 24.89 -5.48 8.89
N ASN A 343 24.10 -5.56 9.96
CA ASN A 343 23.41 -6.80 10.33
C ASN A 343 22.04 -6.97 9.65
N ILE A 344 21.37 -5.88 9.25
CA ILE A 344 20.10 -5.94 8.50
C ILE A 344 20.38 -5.65 7.02
N ASN A 345 20.56 -6.71 6.26
CA ASN A 345 20.96 -6.66 4.85
C ASN A 345 19.88 -7.12 3.86
N THR A 346 18.71 -7.43 4.33
CA THR A 346 17.62 -8.02 3.55
C THR A 346 16.88 -6.99 2.70
N ASN A 347 16.29 -5.97 3.32
CA ASN A 347 15.54 -4.90 2.63
C ASN A 347 15.39 -3.65 3.50
N VAL A 348 15.01 -2.53 2.88
CA VAL A 348 14.86 -1.23 3.55
C VAL A 348 13.69 -1.22 4.54
N ARG A 349 12.62 -2.00 4.29
CA ARG A 349 11.47 -2.08 5.19
C ARG A 349 11.84 -2.70 6.54
N GLU A 350 12.69 -3.73 6.55
CA GLU A 350 13.20 -4.32 7.79
C GLU A 350 14.17 -3.37 8.51
N LEU A 351 14.99 -2.65 7.76
CA LEU A 351 15.88 -1.62 8.31
C LEU A 351 15.08 -0.51 9.03
N GLU A 352 14.00 -0.03 8.40
CA GLU A 352 13.06 0.93 9.01
C GLU A 352 12.35 0.33 10.22
N GLY A 353 11.90 -0.92 10.15
CA GLY A 353 11.24 -1.63 11.24
C GLY A 353 12.12 -1.75 12.48
N ALA A 354 13.39 -2.09 12.30
CA ALA A 354 14.36 -2.14 13.39
C ALA A 354 14.60 -0.78 14.03
N ARG A 355 14.73 0.27 13.21
CA ARG A 355 14.87 1.66 13.67
C ARG A 355 13.64 2.09 14.49
N ILE A 356 12.43 1.90 13.97
CA ILE A 356 11.18 2.24 14.66
C ILE A 356 11.07 1.50 16.00
N SER A 357 11.47 0.24 16.05
CA SER A 357 11.45 -0.55 17.28
C SER A 357 12.46 -0.05 18.32
N LEU A 358 13.64 0.40 17.89
CA LEU A 358 14.61 1.03 18.78
C LEU A 358 14.10 2.36 19.34
N MET A 359 13.53 3.19 18.48
CA MET A 359 12.92 4.46 18.90
C MET A 359 11.77 4.24 19.89
N ALA A 360 10.90 3.28 19.62
CA ALA A 360 9.78 2.94 20.52
C ALA A 360 10.32 2.49 21.90
N GLN A 361 11.34 1.64 21.94
CA GLN A 361 11.93 1.20 23.21
C GLN A 361 12.64 2.32 23.96
N SER A 362 13.36 3.20 23.27
CA SER A 362 13.99 4.36 23.85
C SER A 362 12.95 5.30 24.47
N SER A 363 11.92 5.66 23.68
CA SER A 363 10.88 6.58 24.13
C SER A 363 10.02 6.02 25.27
N LEU A 364 9.59 4.76 25.19
CA LEU A 364 8.72 4.12 26.19
C LEU A 364 9.45 3.83 27.51
N ASN A 365 10.75 3.52 27.46
CA ASN A 365 11.55 3.19 28.64
C ASN A 365 12.39 4.36 29.15
N HIS A 366 12.32 5.53 28.51
CA HIS A 366 13.14 6.71 28.80
C HIS A 366 14.66 6.37 28.92
N ARG A 367 15.15 5.57 27.92
CA ARG A 367 16.54 5.13 27.86
C ARG A 367 17.16 5.58 26.54
N ASP A 368 18.43 5.97 26.60
CA ASP A 368 19.19 6.31 25.40
C ASP A 368 19.36 5.08 24.50
N ILE A 369 19.45 5.33 23.18
CA ILE A 369 19.70 4.29 22.20
C ILE A 369 21.17 3.90 22.28
N THR A 370 21.45 2.81 23.00
CA THR A 370 22.81 2.27 23.16
C THR A 370 23.06 1.13 22.17
N LEU A 371 24.35 0.83 21.93
CA LEU A 371 24.73 -0.31 21.09
C LEU A 371 24.21 -1.66 21.63
N ASP A 372 24.12 -1.83 22.94
CA ASP A 372 23.60 -3.05 23.55
C ASP A 372 22.09 -3.20 23.29
N LEU A 373 21.33 -2.11 23.32
CA LEU A 373 19.92 -2.11 22.95
C LEU A 373 19.76 -2.47 21.47
N ALA A 374 20.61 -1.89 20.61
CA ALA A 374 20.61 -2.20 19.17
C ALA A 374 20.92 -3.69 18.91
N ARG A 375 21.89 -4.28 19.62
CA ARG A 375 22.21 -5.72 19.53
C ARG A 375 21.02 -6.60 19.90
N GLN A 376 20.38 -6.33 21.02
CA GLN A 376 19.21 -7.09 21.46
C GLN A 376 18.05 -7.01 20.46
N MET A 377 17.84 -5.87 19.82
CA MET A 377 16.77 -5.67 18.84
C MET A 377 17.09 -6.35 17.52
N VAL A 378 18.28 -6.13 16.97
CA VAL A 378 18.73 -6.77 15.73
C VAL A 378 18.69 -8.29 15.83
N ASP A 379 19.14 -8.85 16.96
CA ASP A 379 19.05 -10.30 17.21
C ASP A 379 17.62 -10.84 17.11
N ARG A 380 16.63 -10.07 17.54
CA ARG A 380 15.21 -10.45 17.42
C ARG A 380 14.75 -10.40 15.97
N PHE A 381 15.14 -9.33 15.23
CA PHE A 381 14.78 -9.20 13.80
C PHE A 381 15.46 -10.29 12.98
N VAL A 382 16.76 -10.49 13.13
CA VAL A 382 17.54 -11.50 12.38
C VAL A 382 17.05 -12.92 12.71
N LYS A 383 16.72 -13.23 13.96
CA LYS A 383 16.15 -14.53 14.35
C LYS A 383 14.73 -14.74 13.80
N SER A 384 13.93 -13.68 13.66
CA SER A 384 12.59 -13.80 13.07
C SER A 384 12.64 -13.94 11.54
N THR A 385 13.65 -13.34 10.89
CA THR A 385 13.78 -13.34 9.41
C THR A 385 14.58 -14.53 8.90
N ASN A 386 15.57 -15.02 9.67
CA ASN A 386 16.45 -16.15 9.34
C ASN A 386 15.97 -17.49 9.93
N ARG A 387 14.69 -17.68 10.19
CA ARG A 387 14.16 -19.05 10.25
C ARG A 387 14.07 -19.60 8.83
N GLU A 388 15.23 -19.77 8.15
CA GLU A 388 15.31 -20.73 7.07
C GLU A 388 14.86 -22.07 7.68
N VAL A 389 13.69 -22.50 7.26
CA VAL A 389 13.15 -23.81 7.68
C VAL A 389 14.09 -24.86 7.11
N THR A 390 15.09 -25.28 7.88
CA THR A 390 16.02 -26.34 7.51
C THR A 390 15.36 -27.72 7.68
N ILE A 391 15.87 -28.73 7.01
CA ILE A 391 15.35 -30.10 7.15
C ILE A 391 15.50 -30.59 8.60
N GLU A 392 16.60 -30.21 9.27
CA GLU A 392 16.84 -30.52 10.68
C GLU A 392 15.79 -29.87 11.58
N TYR A 393 15.43 -28.61 11.32
CA TYR A 393 14.37 -27.93 12.06
C TYR A 393 13.02 -28.64 11.87
N ILE A 394 12.67 -29.03 10.64
CA ILE A 394 11.45 -29.80 10.36
C ILE A 394 11.46 -31.13 11.10
N GLN A 395 12.58 -31.86 11.10
CA GLN A 395 12.73 -33.10 11.85
C GLN A 395 12.45 -32.91 13.33
N LYS A 396 13.04 -31.84 13.92
CA LYS A 396 12.88 -31.51 15.34
C LYS A 396 11.41 -31.24 15.67
N VAL A 397 10.75 -30.34 14.92
CA VAL A 397 9.35 -29.96 15.17
C VAL A 397 8.41 -31.17 15.03
N VAL A 398 8.62 -32.01 14.01
CA VAL A 398 7.80 -33.22 13.83
C VAL A 398 8.07 -34.23 14.93
N CYS A 399 9.31 -34.44 15.34
CA CYS A 399 9.67 -35.34 16.44
C CYS A 399 9.08 -34.87 17.76
N ASP A 400 9.18 -33.58 18.08
CA ASP A 400 8.58 -33.00 19.29
C ASP A 400 7.05 -33.14 19.28
N TYR A 401 6.40 -32.98 18.13
CA TYR A 401 4.96 -33.13 17.99
C TYR A 401 4.47 -34.58 18.29
N PHE A 402 5.19 -35.58 17.78
CA PHE A 402 4.85 -36.98 18.00
C PHE A 402 5.54 -37.58 19.24
N ASN A 403 6.29 -36.79 20.00
CA ASN A 403 7.10 -37.24 21.16
C ASN A 403 8.04 -38.40 20.81
N ILE A 404 8.74 -38.30 19.70
CA ILE A 404 9.65 -39.32 19.14
C ILE A 404 11.08 -38.77 19.15
N PRO A 405 12.09 -39.58 19.58
CA PRO A 405 13.49 -39.18 19.46
C PRO A 405 13.90 -38.92 18.01
N ILE A 406 14.69 -37.86 17.74
CA ILE A 406 15.13 -37.47 16.39
C ILE A 406 15.82 -38.63 15.66
N ASP A 407 16.67 -39.40 16.33
CA ASP A 407 17.36 -40.55 15.77
C ASP A 407 16.40 -41.64 15.24
N SER A 408 15.18 -41.68 15.72
CA SER A 408 14.15 -42.62 15.25
C SER A 408 13.71 -42.34 13.81
N ILE A 409 13.73 -41.07 13.34
CA ILE A 409 13.40 -40.72 11.95
C ILE A 409 14.44 -41.30 11.00
N GLN A 410 15.71 -41.29 11.39
CA GLN A 410 16.81 -41.79 10.60
C GLN A 410 16.96 -43.34 10.69
N SER A 411 16.33 -43.95 11.65
CA SER A 411 16.39 -45.41 11.88
C SER A 411 15.70 -46.19 10.74
N ARG A 412 16.02 -47.49 10.63
CA ARG A 412 15.35 -48.42 9.69
C ARG A 412 14.02 -48.97 10.21
N THR A 413 13.55 -48.48 11.32
CA THR A 413 12.34 -49.02 11.99
C THR A 413 11.09 -48.81 11.14
N ARG A 414 10.15 -49.77 11.19
CA ARG A 414 8.88 -49.79 10.45
C ARG A 414 7.66 -49.57 11.36
N LYS A 415 7.88 -49.11 12.62
CA LYS A 415 6.76 -48.77 13.52
C LYS A 415 5.93 -47.66 12.86
N ARG A 416 4.58 -47.84 12.92
CA ARG A 416 3.62 -47.00 12.21
C ARG A 416 3.82 -45.52 12.50
N GLU A 417 3.96 -45.15 13.76
CA GLU A 417 4.14 -43.75 14.21
C GLU A 417 5.41 -43.10 13.64
N ILE A 418 6.52 -43.86 13.65
CA ILE A 418 7.82 -43.37 13.12
C ILE A 418 7.78 -43.26 11.59
N VAL A 419 7.07 -44.15 10.92
CA VAL A 419 6.89 -44.11 9.46
C VAL A 419 6.05 -42.86 9.07
N GLN A 420 4.96 -42.61 9.83
CA GLN A 420 4.12 -41.43 9.60
C GLN A 420 4.87 -40.10 9.87
N ALA A 421 5.61 -40.04 10.98
CA ALA A 421 6.45 -38.89 11.27
C ALA A 421 7.50 -38.65 10.19
N ARG A 422 8.16 -39.73 9.71
CA ARG A 422 9.14 -39.63 8.60
C ARG A 422 8.50 -39.17 7.30
N GLN A 423 7.29 -39.64 6.97
CA GLN A 423 6.55 -39.22 5.78
C GLN A 423 6.15 -37.74 5.86
N LEU A 424 5.67 -37.29 7.02
CA LEU A 424 5.35 -35.88 7.27
C LEU A 424 6.60 -35.00 7.18
N THR A 425 7.73 -35.45 7.76
CA THR A 425 9.00 -34.73 7.64
C THR A 425 9.41 -34.56 6.16
N MET A 426 9.35 -35.64 5.36
CA MET A 426 9.66 -35.56 3.92
C MET A 426 8.71 -34.65 3.16
N TYR A 427 7.41 -34.68 3.50
CA TYR A 427 6.38 -33.82 2.91
C TYR A 427 6.63 -32.36 3.20
N PHE A 428 6.86 -32.00 4.47
CA PHE A 428 7.14 -30.62 4.86
C PHE A 428 8.51 -30.14 4.36
N ALA A 429 9.53 -31.00 4.36
CA ALA A 429 10.83 -30.66 3.78
C ALA A 429 10.72 -30.31 2.29
N LYS A 430 9.92 -31.03 1.52
CA LYS A 430 9.66 -30.69 0.11
C LYS A 430 8.83 -29.43 -0.03
N LYS A 431 7.87 -29.17 0.88
CA LYS A 431 6.96 -28.00 0.83
C LYS A 431 7.64 -26.71 1.27
N LEU A 432 8.50 -26.77 2.28
CA LEU A 432 9.03 -25.60 3.00
C LEU A 432 10.50 -25.30 2.67
N THR A 433 11.24 -26.25 2.07
CA THR A 433 12.65 -26.04 1.69
C THR A 433 12.84 -26.10 0.18
N LYS A 434 13.93 -25.48 -0.30
CA LYS A 434 14.38 -25.58 -1.71
C LYS A 434 15.28 -26.79 -1.95
N SER A 435 15.40 -27.72 -0.99
CA SER A 435 16.29 -28.86 -1.05
C SER A 435 15.82 -29.89 -2.10
N SER A 436 16.77 -30.51 -2.79
CA SER A 436 16.45 -31.58 -3.74
C SER A 436 15.89 -32.80 -3.02
N LEU A 437 15.06 -33.59 -3.71
CA LEU A 437 14.49 -34.82 -3.17
C LEU A 437 15.58 -35.82 -2.70
N ALA A 438 16.74 -35.79 -3.33
CA ALA A 438 17.89 -36.61 -2.95
C ALA A 438 18.48 -36.20 -1.59
N ILE A 439 18.60 -34.88 -1.33
CA ILE A 439 19.08 -34.34 -0.05
C ILE A 439 18.07 -34.63 1.05
N ILE A 440 16.77 -34.43 0.78
CA ILE A 440 15.70 -34.77 1.74
C ILE A 440 15.73 -36.25 2.12
N GLY A 441 15.88 -37.12 1.14
CA GLY A 441 15.99 -38.58 1.37
C GLY A 441 17.21 -38.95 2.19
N LEU A 442 18.37 -38.36 1.88
CA LEU A 442 19.62 -38.60 2.61
C LEU A 442 19.45 -38.26 4.12
N GLN A 443 18.92 -37.10 4.41
CA GLN A 443 18.73 -36.62 5.80
C GLN A 443 17.60 -37.37 6.54
N CYS A 444 16.60 -37.88 5.84
CA CYS A 444 15.50 -38.66 6.47
C CYS A 444 15.76 -40.15 6.56
N GLY A 445 17.02 -40.56 6.77
CA GLY A 445 17.41 -41.97 6.99
C GLY A 445 17.91 -42.67 5.73
N ASN A 446 18.66 -41.96 4.91
CA ASN A 446 19.32 -42.44 3.69
C ASN A 446 18.35 -43.14 2.72
N LYS A 447 17.26 -42.43 2.40
CA LYS A 447 16.22 -42.88 1.46
C LYS A 447 16.46 -42.27 0.08
N ASP A 448 16.08 -43.00 -0.95
CA ASP A 448 16.17 -42.54 -2.34
C ASP A 448 15.07 -41.49 -2.64
N HIS A 449 15.26 -40.77 -3.74
CA HIS A 449 14.33 -39.74 -4.19
C HIS A 449 12.91 -40.27 -4.49
N ALA A 450 12.82 -41.55 -4.95
CA ALA A 450 11.54 -42.22 -5.22
C ALA A 450 10.74 -42.44 -3.93
N THR A 451 11.43 -42.82 -2.84
CA THR A 451 10.81 -42.97 -1.51
C THR A 451 10.27 -41.64 -1.00
N VAL A 452 11.01 -40.52 -1.19
CA VAL A 452 10.53 -39.19 -0.80
C VAL A 452 9.29 -38.79 -1.61
N LEU A 453 9.31 -39.02 -2.91
CA LEU A 453 8.18 -38.72 -3.79
C LEU A 453 6.93 -39.53 -3.41
N HIS A 454 7.12 -40.84 -3.12
CA HIS A 454 6.06 -41.71 -2.66
C HIS A 454 5.50 -41.28 -1.31
N ALA A 455 6.36 -40.90 -0.36
CA ALA A 455 5.95 -40.36 0.93
C ALA A 455 5.08 -39.11 0.78
N CYS A 456 5.49 -38.17 -0.08
CA CYS A 456 4.71 -36.95 -0.36
C CYS A 456 3.33 -37.26 -0.95
N LYS A 457 3.24 -38.23 -1.90
CA LYS A 457 1.95 -38.66 -2.47
C LYS A 457 1.06 -39.31 -1.43
N THR A 458 1.64 -40.19 -0.57
CA THR A 458 0.91 -40.86 0.51
C THR A 458 0.34 -39.87 1.51
N VAL A 459 1.14 -38.85 1.91
CA VAL A 459 0.68 -37.79 2.80
C VAL A 459 -0.45 -36.96 2.16
N ALA A 460 -0.34 -36.61 0.89
CA ALA A 460 -1.40 -35.90 0.20
C ALA A 460 -2.72 -36.70 0.14
N ASN A 461 -2.64 -37.97 -0.20
CA ASN A 461 -3.83 -38.86 -0.22
C ASN A 461 -4.45 -39.03 1.18
N LEU A 462 -3.62 -39.21 2.23
CA LEU A 462 -4.10 -39.31 3.61
C LEU A 462 -4.74 -38.00 4.10
N ALA A 463 -4.22 -36.84 3.64
CA ALA A 463 -4.83 -35.56 3.97
C ALA A 463 -6.27 -35.41 3.44
N GLU A 464 -6.60 -36.09 2.31
CA GLU A 464 -7.94 -36.08 1.71
C GLU A 464 -8.87 -37.14 2.35
N THR A 465 -8.33 -38.28 2.76
CA THR A 465 -9.12 -39.45 3.20
C THR A 465 -9.21 -39.61 4.71
N ASP A 466 -8.25 -39.11 5.47
CA ASP A 466 -8.18 -39.29 6.93
C ASP A 466 -8.22 -37.93 7.64
N ARG A 467 -9.32 -37.66 8.35
CA ARG A 467 -9.56 -36.40 9.07
C ARG A 467 -8.55 -36.16 10.21
N GLN A 468 -8.08 -37.21 10.87
CA GLN A 468 -7.09 -37.10 11.93
C GLN A 468 -5.73 -36.73 11.36
N PHE A 469 -5.35 -37.36 10.23
CA PHE A 469 -4.09 -37.07 9.54
C PHE A 469 -4.05 -35.65 8.99
N LYS A 470 -5.18 -35.15 8.48
CA LYS A 470 -5.35 -33.77 8.08
C LYS A 470 -5.14 -32.80 9.25
N GLY A 471 -5.69 -33.12 10.43
CA GLY A 471 -5.49 -32.34 11.66
C GLY A 471 -4.01 -32.20 12.01
N TRP A 472 -3.21 -33.28 11.92
CA TRP A 472 -1.77 -33.22 12.16
C TRP A 472 -1.03 -32.31 11.17
N ILE A 473 -1.42 -32.35 9.89
CA ILE A 473 -0.83 -31.47 8.87
C ILE A 473 -1.14 -30.00 9.17
N ASP A 474 -2.38 -29.68 9.51
CA ASP A 474 -2.84 -28.30 9.79
C ASP A 474 -2.17 -27.74 11.06
N GLU A 475 -2.00 -28.57 12.10
CA GLU A 475 -1.30 -28.18 13.34
C GLU A 475 0.21 -27.99 13.12
N LEU A 476 0.86 -28.89 12.38
CA LEU A 476 2.27 -28.77 12.04
C LEU A 476 2.52 -27.55 11.12
N ASP A 477 1.61 -27.29 10.17
CA ASP A 477 1.73 -26.11 9.27
C ASP A 477 1.62 -24.79 10.05
N LYS A 478 0.83 -24.74 11.13
CA LYS A 478 0.79 -23.60 12.06
C LYS A 478 2.12 -23.44 12.81
N LYS A 479 2.64 -24.54 13.38
CA LYS A 479 3.92 -24.53 14.12
C LYS A 479 5.13 -24.13 13.28
N PHE A 480 5.12 -24.37 11.97
CA PHE A 480 6.17 -23.91 11.06
C PHE A 480 6.04 -22.44 10.65
N LYS A 481 4.87 -21.82 10.88
CA LYS A 481 4.60 -20.41 10.60
C LYS A 481 4.80 -19.50 11.82
N GLU A 482 4.79 -20.08 13.01
CA GLU A 482 5.17 -19.43 14.27
C GLU A 482 6.70 -19.39 14.44
#